data_3cb20c21ed1a11984cf1d74fe4fe8708
#
_entry.id   3cb20c21ed1a11984cf1d74fe4fe8708
#
_cell.length_a   1.000
_cell.length_b   1.000
_cell.length_c   1.000
_cell.angle_alpha   90.00
_cell.angle_beta   90.00
_cell.angle_gamma   90.00
#
_symmetry.space_group_name_H-M   'P 1'
#
loop_
_entity.id
_entity.type
_entity.pdbx_description
1 polymer ?
#
loop_
_entity_poly.entity_id
_entity_poly.type
_entity_poly.pdbx_seq_one_letter_code
_entity_poly.pdbx_strand_id
1 'polypeptide(L)'
;MLLGRMTAMTYSGSSIDPSKPSIARVYDYLLGGKDNYAVDREIGDVFKRDLPGSVAIAFANRAALTRAVREIATTTGIRQFVDLGSGLPTADNVHQVAQRHAPESRVVYVDIDPQVLVHGRALLEDNDRTRVVAVDVRNPEGIRTHPDTVEMIDFDRPVAVIFSAILHHVNDDEDPAGIVRYWRDQVASGSYFFMSHFRSGNNPETAEAEAVLQQTFGRGRWRTDEEIASLLDGLEILDPGIVPASLWRPDETDDLDIGQKRELTVWEHLIAAGLARKA
;
A
#
# COMPACT_ATOMS: atom_id res chain seq x y z
N MET A 1 14.94 18.35 42.38
CA MET A 1 16.04 17.66 41.67
C MET A 1 15.61 16.23 41.44
N LEU A 2 14.93 15.98 40.33
CA LEU A 2 14.46 14.66 39.90
C LEU A 2 14.75 14.58 38.42
N LEU A 3 15.92 14.02 38.06
CA LEU A 3 16.24 13.64 36.70
C LEU A 3 15.45 12.37 36.36
N GLY A 4 14.39 12.54 35.59
CA GLY A 4 13.71 11.43 34.90
C GLY A 4 14.65 10.81 33.86
N ARG A 5 14.92 9.53 34.01
CA ARG A 5 15.67 8.72 33.05
C ARG A 5 14.85 8.65 31.77
N MET A 6 15.30 9.33 30.72
CA MET A 6 14.96 9.00 29.32
C MET A 6 15.63 7.67 29.02
N THR A 7 14.84 6.61 29.02
CA THR A 7 15.25 5.33 28.42
C THR A 7 15.23 5.53 26.91
N ALA A 8 16.39 5.73 26.32
CA ALA A 8 16.54 5.66 24.87
C ALA A 8 16.14 4.25 24.43
N MET A 9 15.02 4.13 23.75
CA MET A 9 14.69 2.93 22.98
C MET A 9 15.79 2.78 21.92
N THR A 10 16.70 1.83 22.12
CA THR A 10 17.68 1.45 21.13
C THR A 10 16.95 0.73 20.01
N TYR A 11 16.65 1.48 18.96
CA TYR A 11 16.25 0.93 17.67
C TYR A 11 17.43 0.12 17.12
N SER A 12 17.33 -1.20 17.10
CA SER A 12 18.26 -2.06 16.37
C SER A 12 17.93 -1.99 14.87
N GLY A 13 18.11 -0.80 14.30
CA GLY A 13 17.85 -0.56 12.90
C GLY A 13 18.78 -1.41 12.05
N SER A 14 18.22 -2.28 11.21
CA SER A 14 18.95 -2.82 10.08
C SER A 14 19.49 -1.62 9.28
N SER A 15 20.80 -1.59 9.05
CA SER A 15 21.41 -0.53 8.26
C SER A 15 20.91 -0.60 6.82
N ILE A 16 20.66 0.58 6.22
CA ILE A 16 20.34 0.65 4.77
C ILE A 16 21.52 0.01 4.02
N ASP A 17 21.23 -1.06 3.28
CA ASP A 17 22.21 -1.74 2.45
C ASP A 17 22.01 -1.33 0.98
N PRO A 18 22.84 -0.43 0.43
CA PRO A 18 22.70 0.04 -0.95
C PRO A 18 23.13 -1.00 -1.99
N SER A 19 23.68 -2.14 -1.57
CA SER A 19 24.10 -3.23 -2.46
C SER A 19 22.99 -4.26 -2.71
N LYS A 20 21.89 -4.22 -1.94
CA LYS A 20 20.74 -5.12 -2.10
C LYS A 20 19.53 -4.35 -2.61
N PRO A 21 18.77 -4.91 -3.57
CA PRO A 21 17.57 -4.24 -4.04
C PRO A 21 16.47 -4.24 -2.97
N SER A 22 15.66 -3.18 -2.97
CA SER A 22 14.46 -3.06 -2.14
C SER A 22 13.24 -2.86 -3.05
N ILE A 23 12.14 -3.54 -2.72
CA ILE A 23 10.86 -3.39 -3.43
C ILE A 23 10.41 -1.93 -3.40
N ALA A 24 10.49 -1.26 -2.25
CA ALA A 24 10.09 0.14 -2.10
C ALA A 24 10.94 1.07 -2.98
N ARG A 25 12.26 0.85 -3.08
CA ARG A 25 13.15 1.65 -3.91
C ARG A 25 13.01 1.37 -5.40
N VAL A 26 12.74 0.12 -5.80
CA VAL A 26 12.41 -0.21 -7.19
C VAL A 26 11.10 0.45 -7.60
N TYR A 27 10.08 0.45 -6.72
CA TYR A 27 8.83 1.13 -6.97
C TYR A 27 9.00 2.65 -7.09
N ASP A 28 9.82 3.27 -6.23
CA ASP A 28 10.21 4.68 -6.32
C ASP A 28 10.84 5.00 -7.69
N TYR A 29 11.76 4.15 -8.16
CA TYR A 29 12.36 4.31 -9.49
C TYR A 29 11.36 4.22 -10.63
N LEU A 30 10.38 3.33 -10.55
CA LEU A 30 9.31 3.21 -11.56
C LEU A 30 8.41 4.44 -11.60
N LEU A 31 8.22 5.11 -10.46
CA LEU A 31 7.50 6.39 -10.36
C LEU A 31 8.33 7.61 -10.75
N GLY A 32 9.62 7.44 -11.10
CA GLY A 32 10.53 8.54 -11.45
C GLY A 32 11.12 9.26 -10.23
N GLY A 33 11.04 8.65 -9.05
CA GLY A 33 11.65 9.12 -7.82
C GLY A 33 13.19 9.07 -7.85
N LYS A 34 13.81 9.58 -6.80
CA LYS A 34 15.28 9.69 -6.67
C LYS A 34 15.84 8.96 -5.46
N ASP A 35 14.97 8.36 -4.65
CA ASP A 35 15.34 7.69 -3.41
C ASP A 35 15.65 6.21 -3.63
N ASN A 36 16.46 5.93 -4.66
CA ASN A 36 16.85 4.61 -5.12
C ASN A 36 18.35 4.54 -5.46
N TYR A 37 18.93 3.36 -5.36
CA TYR A 37 20.33 3.09 -5.68
C TYR A 37 20.48 2.42 -7.06
N ALA A 38 21.74 2.23 -7.50
CA ALA A 38 22.05 1.62 -8.79
C ALA A 38 21.41 0.22 -8.92
N VAL A 39 21.51 -0.60 -7.89
CA VAL A 39 20.95 -1.96 -7.86
C VAL A 39 19.41 -1.95 -8.03
N ASP A 40 18.72 -0.96 -7.47
CA ASP A 40 17.26 -0.83 -7.61
C ASP A 40 16.89 -0.42 -9.03
N ARG A 41 17.65 0.48 -9.63
CA ARG A 41 17.47 0.89 -11.04
C ARG A 41 17.74 -0.24 -12.02
N GLU A 42 18.77 -1.07 -11.78
CA GLU A 42 19.04 -2.26 -12.60
C GLU A 42 17.82 -3.21 -12.60
N ILE A 43 17.21 -3.47 -11.44
CA ILE A 43 15.99 -4.27 -11.33
C ILE A 43 14.80 -3.56 -11.99
N GLY A 44 14.64 -2.26 -11.76
CA GLY A 44 13.58 -1.47 -12.39
C GLY A 44 13.68 -1.45 -13.92
N ASP A 45 14.90 -1.43 -14.47
CA ASP A 45 15.13 -1.51 -15.91
C ASP A 45 14.80 -2.92 -16.47
N VAL A 46 15.04 -3.99 -15.69
CA VAL A 46 14.56 -5.33 -16.01
C VAL A 46 13.03 -5.32 -16.08
N PHE A 47 12.36 -4.75 -15.08
CA PHE A 47 10.88 -4.65 -15.12
C PHE A 47 10.37 -3.82 -16.30
N LYS A 48 10.99 -2.68 -16.61
CA LYS A 48 10.61 -1.88 -17.79
C LYS A 48 10.75 -2.63 -19.11
N ARG A 49 11.74 -3.52 -19.21
CA ARG A 49 11.99 -4.35 -20.39
C ARG A 49 11.05 -5.55 -20.48
N ASP A 50 10.94 -6.30 -19.37
CA ASP A 50 10.29 -7.61 -19.35
C ASP A 50 8.82 -7.53 -18.91
N LEU A 51 8.41 -6.42 -18.30
CA LEU A 51 7.04 -6.06 -17.97
C LEU A 51 6.70 -4.70 -18.61
N PRO A 52 6.47 -4.65 -19.93
CA PRO A 52 6.10 -3.41 -20.62
C PRO A 52 4.83 -2.81 -19.99
N GLY A 53 4.91 -1.60 -19.46
CA GLY A 53 3.81 -0.99 -18.72
C GLY A 53 4.00 -0.98 -17.20
N SER A 54 5.09 -1.50 -16.67
CA SER A 54 5.40 -1.45 -15.21
C SER A 54 5.28 -0.03 -14.63
N VAL A 55 5.69 0.98 -15.38
CA VAL A 55 5.53 2.39 -15.01
C VAL A 55 4.05 2.78 -14.96
N ALA A 56 3.27 2.45 -16.01
CA ALA A 56 1.84 2.75 -16.04
C ALA A 56 1.07 2.02 -14.92
N ILE A 57 1.48 0.77 -14.60
CA ILE A 57 0.93 0.01 -13.47
C ILE A 57 1.17 0.74 -12.15
N ALA A 58 2.39 1.24 -11.90
CA ALA A 58 2.72 1.97 -10.68
C ALA A 58 1.89 3.27 -10.55
N PHE A 59 1.76 4.04 -11.64
CA PHE A 59 0.92 5.25 -11.66
C PHE A 59 -0.57 4.92 -11.49
N ALA A 60 -1.09 3.88 -12.14
CA ALA A 60 -2.48 3.45 -11.98
C ALA A 60 -2.80 3.06 -10.54
N ASN A 61 -1.87 2.35 -9.88
CA ASN A 61 -1.99 2.02 -8.47
C ASN A 61 -2.06 3.28 -7.58
N ARG A 62 -1.14 4.23 -7.79
CA ARG A 62 -1.13 5.50 -7.02
C ARG A 62 -2.40 6.30 -7.24
N ALA A 63 -2.88 6.40 -8.47
CA ALA A 63 -4.11 7.10 -8.79
C ALA A 63 -5.33 6.45 -8.11
N ALA A 64 -5.44 5.12 -8.14
CA ALA A 64 -6.52 4.41 -7.44
C ALA A 64 -6.48 4.64 -5.93
N LEU A 65 -5.29 4.57 -5.29
CA LEU A 65 -5.12 4.87 -3.88
C LEU A 65 -5.56 6.31 -3.55
N THR A 66 -5.12 7.29 -4.34
CA THR A 66 -5.49 8.70 -4.17
C THR A 66 -7.01 8.89 -4.24
N ARG A 67 -7.67 8.27 -5.22
CA ARG A 67 -9.14 8.32 -5.35
C ARG A 67 -9.84 7.69 -4.15
N ALA A 68 -9.36 6.53 -3.68
CA ALA A 68 -9.94 5.84 -2.53
C ALA A 68 -9.82 6.68 -1.24
N VAL A 69 -8.64 7.21 -0.96
CA VAL A 69 -8.41 8.06 0.23
C VAL A 69 -9.28 9.32 0.18
N ARG A 70 -9.33 10.00 -0.98
CA ARG A 70 -10.19 11.16 -1.18
C ARG A 70 -11.66 10.82 -0.96
N GLU A 71 -12.14 9.75 -1.56
CA GLU A 71 -13.53 9.31 -1.40
C GLU A 71 -13.86 9.04 0.07
N ILE A 72 -13.03 8.25 0.77
CA ILE A 72 -13.23 7.97 2.19
C ILE A 72 -13.27 9.29 2.99
N ALA A 73 -12.32 10.18 2.77
CA ALA A 73 -12.24 11.45 3.50
C ALA A 73 -13.43 12.38 3.24
N THR A 74 -13.99 12.35 2.01
CA THR A 74 -15.08 13.27 1.61
C THR A 74 -16.48 12.72 1.85
N THR A 75 -16.68 11.40 1.70
CA THR A 75 -18.02 10.78 1.71
C THR A 75 -18.36 10.04 2.99
N THR A 76 -17.33 9.77 3.83
CA THR A 76 -17.54 9.09 5.11
C THR A 76 -17.12 9.99 6.28
N GLY A 77 -17.48 9.58 7.50
CA GLY A 77 -17.00 10.23 8.72
C GLY A 77 -15.62 9.75 9.18
N ILE A 78 -14.93 8.92 8.40
CA ILE A 78 -13.62 8.36 8.76
C ILE A 78 -12.55 9.45 8.72
N ARG A 79 -11.75 9.50 9.78
CA ARG A 79 -10.66 10.45 9.98
C ARG A 79 -9.37 9.77 10.47
N GLN A 80 -9.31 8.46 10.33
CA GLN A 80 -8.23 7.62 10.79
C GLN A 80 -7.83 6.64 9.69
N PHE A 81 -6.54 6.59 9.37
CA PHE A 81 -6.01 5.77 8.28
C PHE A 81 -4.81 5.00 8.77
N VAL A 82 -4.72 3.72 8.41
CA VAL A 82 -3.54 2.87 8.62
C VAL A 82 -3.08 2.38 7.26
N ASP A 83 -1.91 2.82 6.82
CA ASP A 83 -1.32 2.49 5.51
C ASP A 83 -0.23 1.42 5.69
N LEU A 84 -0.55 0.20 5.31
CA LEU A 84 0.22 -1.00 5.54
C LEU A 84 1.14 -1.31 4.35
N GLY A 85 2.46 -1.28 4.58
CA GLY A 85 3.46 -1.37 3.52
C GLY A 85 3.50 -0.10 2.70
N SER A 86 3.65 1.03 3.37
CA SER A 86 3.46 2.35 2.77
C SER A 86 4.48 2.70 1.67
N GLY A 87 5.65 2.08 1.68
CA GLY A 87 6.74 2.41 0.76
C GLY A 87 7.34 3.80 0.99
N LEU A 88 8.21 4.21 0.06
CA LEU A 88 8.84 5.53 0.12
C LEU A 88 7.82 6.65 -0.12
N PRO A 89 8.00 7.82 0.54
CA PRO A 89 7.17 9.00 0.29
C PRO A 89 7.19 9.42 -1.17
N THR A 90 6.04 9.76 -1.70
CA THR A 90 5.85 10.22 -3.08
C THR A 90 5.04 11.53 -3.10
N ALA A 91 4.70 12.04 -4.27
CA ALA A 91 3.66 13.05 -4.38
C ALA A 91 2.31 12.46 -3.95
N ASP A 92 1.46 13.26 -3.32
CA ASP A 92 0.12 12.87 -2.86
C ASP A 92 0.11 11.65 -1.91
N ASN A 93 0.89 11.75 -0.82
CA ASN A 93 0.84 10.76 0.24
C ASN A 93 -0.54 10.70 0.92
N VAL A 94 -0.90 9.58 1.53
CA VAL A 94 -2.23 9.33 2.12
C VAL A 94 -2.67 10.49 3.03
N HIS A 95 -1.79 10.98 3.93
CA HIS A 95 -2.14 12.10 4.82
C HIS A 95 -2.40 13.40 4.06
N GLN A 96 -1.61 13.67 3.02
CA GLN A 96 -1.77 14.88 2.21
C GLN A 96 -3.12 14.88 1.48
N VAL A 97 -3.51 13.73 0.92
CA VAL A 97 -4.81 13.56 0.28
C VAL A 97 -5.94 13.67 1.31
N ALA A 98 -5.86 12.91 2.41
CA ALA A 98 -6.89 12.91 3.44
C ALA A 98 -7.07 14.29 4.08
N GLN A 99 -5.98 14.96 4.48
CA GLN A 99 -6.00 16.25 5.17
C GLN A 99 -6.38 17.42 4.27
N ARG A 100 -6.23 17.33 2.95
CA ARG A 100 -6.79 18.31 2.00
C ARG A 100 -8.31 18.42 2.11
N HIS A 101 -8.98 17.30 2.39
CA HIS A 101 -10.45 17.21 2.45
C HIS A 101 -10.99 17.19 3.88
N ALA A 102 -10.20 16.66 4.82
CA ALA A 102 -10.53 16.55 6.22
C ALA A 102 -9.26 16.82 7.05
N PRO A 103 -8.96 18.08 7.38
CA PRO A 103 -7.68 18.50 7.99
C PRO A 103 -7.35 17.81 9.32
N GLU A 104 -8.37 17.29 10.02
CA GLU A 104 -8.22 16.54 11.27
C GLU A 104 -7.83 15.08 11.07
N SER A 105 -7.69 14.60 9.84
CA SER A 105 -7.35 13.20 9.55
C SER A 105 -5.99 12.82 10.11
N ARG A 106 -5.93 11.63 10.71
CA ARG A 106 -4.73 11.02 11.27
C ARG A 106 -4.30 9.84 10.42
N VAL A 107 -2.99 9.69 10.22
CA VAL A 107 -2.43 8.61 9.40
C VAL A 107 -1.26 7.95 10.09
N VAL A 108 -1.32 6.62 10.18
CA VAL A 108 -0.19 5.79 10.58
C VAL A 108 0.33 5.05 9.35
N TYR A 109 1.56 5.34 8.99
CA TYR A 109 2.30 4.63 7.96
C TYR A 109 3.08 3.47 8.58
N VAL A 110 3.02 2.31 7.96
CA VAL A 110 3.68 1.10 8.47
C VAL A 110 4.58 0.53 7.39
N ASP A 111 5.86 0.36 7.71
CA ASP A 111 6.81 -0.30 6.83
C ASP A 111 7.95 -0.94 7.63
N ILE A 112 8.73 -1.82 7.01
CA ILE A 112 9.94 -2.42 7.60
C ILE A 112 11.23 -1.99 6.91
N ASP A 113 11.15 -1.39 5.73
CA ASP A 113 12.35 -0.94 5.01
C ASP A 113 13.01 0.23 5.76
N PRO A 114 14.29 0.10 6.16
CA PRO A 114 14.98 1.15 6.92
C PRO A 114 15.02 2.50 6.20
N GLN A 115 15.07 2.51 4.87
CA GLN A 115 15.05 3.75 4.09
C GLN A 115 13.65 4.38 4.11
N VAL A 116 12.60 3.58 3.99
CA VAL A 116 11.22 4.05 4.14
C VAL A 116 11.01 4.70 5.50
N LEU A 117 11.52 4.08 6.58
CA LEU A 117 11.41 4.63 7.92
C LEU A 117 12.14 5.96 8.11
N VAL A 118 13.36 6.08 7.55
CA VAL A 118 14.14 7.33 7.63
C VAL A 118 13.46 8.45 6.84
N HIS A 119 13.11 8.19 5.57
CA HIS A 119 12.44 9.17 4.71
C HIS A 119 11.03 9.48 5.20
N GLY A 120 10.29 8.47 5.65
CA GLY A 120 8.96 8.63 6.20
C GLY A 120 8.93 9.55 7.41
N ARG A 121 9.81 9.34 8.39
CA ARG A 121 9.92 10.23 9.56
C ARG A 121 10.34 11.64 9.20
N ALA A 122 11.20 11.80 8.20
CA ALA A 122 11.68 13.12 7.78
C ALA A 122 10.65 13.90 6.94
N LEU A 123 9.82 13.22 6.17
CA LEU A 123 8.97 13.83 5.14
C LEU A 123 7.46 13.67 5.37
N LEU A 124 7.03 12.63 6.11
CA LEU A 124 5.61 12.37 6.37
C LEU A 124 5.18 12.81 7.78
N GLU A 125 6.08 12.76 8.78
CA GLU A 125 5.80 13.28 10.12
C GLU A 125 5.99 14.81 10.16
N ASP A 126 5.37 15.51 9.21
CA ASP A 126 5.42 16.97 9.07
C ASP A 126 4.42 17.69 10.00
N ASN A 127 3.56 16.92 10.68
CA ASN A 127 2.57 17.41 11.63
C ASN A 127 2.29 16.36 12.74
N ASP A 128 1.52 16.77 13.76
CA ASP A 128 1.16 15.94 14.91
C ASP A 128 0.14 14.82 14.62
N ARG A 129 -0.37 14.73 13.40
CA ARG A 129 -1.38 13.76 12.95
C ARG A 129 -0.83 12.67 12.04
N THR A 130 0.47 12.56 11.93
CA THR A 130 1.13 11.56 11.09
C THR A 130 2.23 10.86 11.89
N ARG A 131 2.30 9.53 11.81
CA ARG A 131 3.35 8.70 12.44
C ARG A 131 3.82 7.63 11.48
N VAL A 132 5.08 7.24 11.63
CA VAL A 132 5.70 6.14 10.87
C VAL A 132 6.15 5.05 11.82
N VAL A 133 5.59 3.87 11.67
CA VAL A 133 5.75 2.71 12.56
C VAL A 133 6.57 1.63 11.86
N ALA A 134 7.61 1.16 12.54
CA ALA A 134 8.55 0.15 12.05
C ALA A 134 8.10 -1.25 12.48
N VAL A 135 7.12 -1.82 11.77
CA VAL A 135 6.61 -3.18 12.04
C VAL A 135 6.27 -3.87 10.73
N ASP A 136 6.53 -5.17 10.66
CA ASP A 136 6.17 -6.01 9.52
C ASP A 136 4.65 -6.15 9.40
N VAL A 137 4.11 -6.02 8.18
CA VAL A 137 2.67 -6.20 7.89
C VAL A 137 2.15 -7.58 8.31
N ARG A 138 3.03 -8.59 8.37
CA ARG A 138 2.73 -9.96 8.84
C ARG A 138 2.58 -10.07 10.36
N ASN A 139 2.87 -9.00 11.08
CA ASN A 139 2.61 -8.89 12.53
C ASN A 139 1.55 -7.80 12.80
N PRO A 140 0.29 -8.02 12.41
CA PRO A 140 -0.75 -7.01 12.55
C PRO A 140 -1.07 -6.65 14.00
N GLU A 141 -0.90 -7.58 14.94
CA GLU A 141 -1.03 -7.31 16.37
C GLU A 141 0.06 -6.33 16.84
N GLY A 142 1.31 -6.56 16.44
CA GLY A 142 2.42 -5.66 16.76
C GLY A 142 2.21 -4.25 16.21
N ILE A 143 1.60 -4.12 15.03
CA ILE A 143 1.22 -2.82 14.47
C ILE A 143 0.12 -2.17 15.32
N ARG A 144 -0.97 -2.90 15.58
CA ARG A 144 -2.13 -2.39 16.31
C ARG A 144 -1.77 -1.93 17.73
N THR A 145 -0.88 -2.66 18.40
CA THR A 145 -0.48 -2.39 19.79
C THR A 145 0.75 -1.49 19.91
N HIS A 146 1.34 -1.05 18.79
CA HIS A 146 2.47 -0.12 18.82
C HIS A 146 2.06 1.19 19.50
N PRO A 147 2.89 1.77 20.40
CA PRO A 147 2.55 3.00 21.13
C PRO A 147 2.07 4.14 20.22
N ASP A 148 2.77 4.40 19.12
CA ASP A 148 2.40 5.45 18.16
C ASP A 148 1.07 5.15 17.46
N THR A 149 0.78 3.87 17.19
CA THR A 149 -0.52 3.48 16.62
C THR A 149 -1.65 3.71 17.62
N VAL A 150 -1.46 3.29 18.86
CA VAL A 150 -2.46 3.47 19.95
C VAL A 150 -2.69 4.96 20.27
N GLU A 151 -1.67 5.80 20.15
CA GLU A 151 -1.80 7.26 20.31
C GLU A 151 -2.63 7.87 19.18
N MET A 152 -2.46 7.38 17.97
CA MET A 152 -3.04 7.97 16.76
C MET A 152 -4.42 7.45 16.40
N ILE A 153 -4.69 6.16 16.65
CA ILE A 153 -5.86 5.43 16.15
C ILE A 153 -6.74 4.94 17.30
N ASP A 154 -7.97 5.35 17.28
CA ASP A 154 -9.04 4.84 18.14
C ASP A 154 -9.80 3.74 17.39
N PHE A 155 -9.52 2.48 17.71
CA PHE A 155 -10.10 1.32 17.02
C PHE A 155 -11.57 1.06 17.38
N ASP A 156 -12.12 1.76 18.37
CA ASP A 156 -13.57 1.75 18.67
C ASP A 156 -14.36 2.66 17.71
N ARG A 157 -13.67 3.38 16.84
CA ARG A 157 -14.25 4.22 15.78
C ARG A 157 -13.82 3.68 14.41
N PRO A 158 -14.62 3.94 13.35
CA PRO A 158 -14.26 3.49 12.00
C PRO A 158 -12.88 3.97 11.53
N VAL A 159 -12.14 3.06 10.92
CA VAL A 159 -10.76 3.24 10.41
C VAL A 159 -10.72 2.88 8.94
N ALA A 160 -9.92 3.55 8.14
CA ALA A 160 -9.54 3.12 6.81
C ALA A 160 -8.22 2.32 6.89
N VAL A 161 -8.28 1.04 6.56
CA VAL A 161 -7.12 0.14 6.46
C VAL A 161 -6.73 0.02 4.99
N ILE A 162 -5.48 0.31 4.68
CA ILE A 162 -4.97 0.39 3.31
C ILE A 162 -3.94 -0.73 3.08
N PHE A 163 -4.18 -1.54 2.06
CA PHE A 163 -3.29 -2.57 1.52
C PHE A 163 -2.94 -2.22 0.06
N SER A 164 -2.21 -1.13 -0.14
CA SER A 164 -1.85 -0.70 -1.49
C SER A 164 -0.61 -1.41 -1.99
N ALA A 165 -0.78 -2.32 -2.94
CA ALA A 165 0.29 -3.07 -3.60
C ALA A 165 1.24 -3.80 -2.61
N ILE A 166 0.72 -4.34 -1.52
CA ILE A 166 1.52 -4.99 -0.48
C ILE A 166 1.25 -6.50 -0.36
N LEU A 167 -0.01 -6.95 -0.39
CA LEU A 167 -0.33 -8.34 -0.09
C LEU A 167 0.14 -9.34 -1.17
N HIS A 168 0.43 -8.89 -2.37
CA HIS A 168 1.09 -9.75 -3.37
C HIS A 168 2.58 -10.00 -3.09
N HIS A 169 3.15 -9.34 -2.08
CA HIS A 169 4.48 -9.64 -1.54
C HIS A 169 4.42 -10.58 -0.34
N VAL A 170 3.24 -10.98 0.10
CA VAL A 170 3.03 -11.96 1.18
C VAL A 170 2.71 -13.31 0.54
N ASN A 171 3.56 -14.32 0.82
CA ASN A 171 3.37 -15.67 0.30
C ASN A 171 2.19 -16.37 0.99
N ASP A 172 1.65 -17.43 0.40
CA ASP A 172 0.48 -18.12 0.94
C ASP A 172 0.72 -18.76 2.31
N ASP A 173 1.94 -19.26 2.54
CA ASP A 173 2.35 -19.83 3.82
C ASP A 173 2.52 -18.80 4.94
N GLU A 174 2.49 -17.50 4.59
CA GLU A 174 2.49 -16.37 5.52
C GLU A 174 1.06 -15.86 5.86
N ASP A 175 0.02 -16.56 5.41
CA ASP A 175 -1.41 -16.31 5.66
C ASP A 175 -1.87 -14.86 5.38
N PRO A 176 -1.81 -14.38 4.14
CA PRO A 176 -2.27 -13.02 3.80
C PRO A 176 -3.76 -12.80 4.12
N ALA A 177 -4.60 -13.83 4.00
CA ALA A 177 -6.01 -13.76 4.39
C ALA A 177 -6.17 -13.58 5.91
N GLY A 178 -5.30 -14.20 6.71
CA GLY A 178 -5.25 -14.03 8.17
C GLY A 178 -4.88 -12.60 8.58
N ILE A 179 -3.99 -11.94 7.82
CA ILE A 179 -3.64 -10.54 8.05
C ILE A 179 -4.89 -9.66 7.87
N VAL A 180 -5.61 -9.81 6.75
CA VAL A 180 -6.83 -9.02 6.47
C VAL A 180 -7.92 -9.34 7.50
N ARG A 181 -8.13 -10.62 7.81
CA ARG A 181 -9.09 -11.08 8.83
C ARG A 181 -8.79 -10.47 10.19
N TYR A 182 -7.51 -10.42 10.61
CA TYR A 182 -7.14 -9.76 11.85
C TYR A 182 -7.63 -8.32 11.89
N TRP A 183 -7.31 -7.52 10.87
CA TRP A 183 -7.73 -6.12 10.80
C TRP A 183 -9.25 -6.00 10.78
N ARG A 184 -9.96 -6.81 9.98
CA ARG A 184 -11.41 -6.84 9.96
C ARG A 184 -12.00 -7.05 11.36
N ASP A 185 -11.42 -7.96 12.13
CA ASP A 185 -11.96 -8.32 13.46
C ASP A 185 -11.61 -7.27 14.53
N GLN A 186 -10.55 -6.49 14.33
CA GLN A 186 -10.06 -5.49 15.30
C GLN A 186 -10.58 -4.06 15.09
N VAL A 187 -11.15 -3.72 13.95
CA VAL A 187 -11.69 -2.39 13.68
C VAL A 187 -13.20 -2.33 13.90
N ALA A 188 -13.74 -1.14 14.17
CA ALA A 188 -15.20 -0.94 14.34
C ALA A 188 -15.99 -1.17 13.05
N SER A 189 -17.28 -1.48 13.16
CA SER A 189 -18.24 -1.46 12.04
C SER A 189 -18.22 -0.09 11.36
N GLY A 190 -18.40 -0.07 10.03
CA GLY A 190 -18.25 1.14 9.22
C GLY A 190 -16.83 1.43 8.81
N SER A 191 -15.83 0.61 9.20
CA SER A 191 -14.45 0.72 8.71
C SER A 191 -14.34 0.30 7.25
N TYR A 192 -13.37 0.89 6.54
CA TYR A 192 -13.13 0.66 5.12
C TYR A 192 -11.78 0.01 4.89
N PHE A 193 -11.71 -0.81 3.83
CA PHE A 193 -10.52 -1.55 3.42
C PHE A 193 -10.24 -1.27 1.96
N PHE A 194 -9.19 -0.53 1.67
CA PHE A 194 -8.69 -0.41 0.30
C PHE A 194 -7.65 -1.49 0.06
N MET A 195 -7.78 -2.17 -1.08
CA MET A 195 -6.81 -3.16 -1.51
C MET A 195 -6.45 -2.93 -2.97
N SER A 196 -5.15 -2.94 -3.28
CA SER A 196 -4.68 -3.18 -4.64
C SER A 196 -3.70 -4.34 -4.66
N HIS A 197 -3.77 -5.15 -5.72
CA HIS A 197 -3.08 -6.43 -5.79
C HIS A 197 -2.73 -6.78 -7.22
N PHE A 198 -1.55 -7.38 -7.45
CA PHE A 198 -1.23 -7.95 -8.76
C PHE A 198 -2.11 -9.17 -9.04
N ARG A 199 -2.66 -9.20 -10.26
CA ARG A 199 -3.52 -10.28 -10.76
C ARG A 199 -2.72 -11.28 -11.57
N SER A 200 -3.03 -12.56 -11.46
CA SER A 200 -2.56 -13.55 -12.41
C SER A 200 -3.27 -13.30 -13.75
N GLY A 201 -2.49 -12.99 -14.78
CA GLY A 201 -3.05 -12.63 -16.10
C GLY A 201 -3.49 -13.82 -16.97
N ASN A 202 -3.35 -15.06 -16.49
CA ASN A 202 -3.65 -16.30 -17.23
C ASN A 202 -2.97 -16.36 -18.62
N ASN A 203 -1.80 -15.70 -18.76
CA ASN A 203 -0.98 -15.77 -19.96
C ASN A 203 0.50 -16.00 -19.62
N PRO A 204 1.30 -16.55 -20.58
CA PRO A 204 2.71 -16.86 -20.33
C PRO A 204 3.56 -15.65 -19.94
N GLU A 205 3.28 -14.48 -20.50
CA GLU A 205 4.06 -13.25 -20.26
C GLU A 205 3.92 -12.79 -18.81
N THR A 206 2.71 -12.84 -18.24
CA THR A 206 2.48 -12.46 -16.85
C THR A 206 3.04 -13.49 -15.86
N ALA A 207 3.04 -14.77 -16.21
CA ALA A 207 3.66 -15.82 -15.42
C ALA A 207 5.19 -15.66 -15.38
N GLU A 208 5.81 -15.28 -16.51
CA GLU A 208 7.24 -14.98 -16.55
C GLU A 208 7.61 -13.77 -15.69
N ALA A 209 6.82 -12.71 -15.76
CA ALA A 209 7.02 -11.52 -14.94
C ALA A 209 6.87 -11.81 -13.43
N GLU A 210 5.92 -12.64 -13.02
CA GLU A 210 5.80 -13.11 -11.64
C GLU A 210 7.03 -13.90 -11.21
N ALA A 211 7.54 -14.79 -12.07
CA ALA A 211 8.74 -15.56 -11.78
C ALA A 211 9.99 -14.69 -11.60
N VAL A 212 10.13 -13.61 -12.39
CA VAL A 212 11.21 -12.61 -12.21
C VAL A 212 11.12 -11.93 -10.86
N LEU A 213 9.91 -11.53 -10.43
CA LEU A 213 9.68 -10.93 -9.11
C LEU A 213 10.11 -11.88 -7.99
N GLN A 214 9.68 -13.15 -8.06
CA GLN A 214 10.01 -14.19 -7.09
C GLN A 214 11.51 -14.46 -7.04
N GLN A 215 12.18 -14.55 -8.17
CA GLN A 215 13.62 -14.76 -8.25
C GLN A 215 14.41 -13.60 -7.64
N THR A 216 13.94 -12.37 -7.85
CA THR A 216 14.63 -11.15 -7.41
C THR A 216 14.50 -10.93 -5.91
N PHE A 217 13.29 -11.10 -5.36
CA PHE A 217 13.00 -10.74 -3.97
C PHE A 217 12.75 -11.95 -3.06
N GLY A 218 12.77 -13.17 -3.60
CA GLY A 218 12.49 -14.40 -2.85
C GLY A 218 11.03 -14.50 -2.40
N ARG A 219 10.14 -13.67 -2.95
CA ARG A 219 8.72 -13.61 -2.59
C ARG A 219 7.90 -12.93 -3.67
N GLY A 220 6.59 -13.03 -3.53
CA GLY A 220 5.61 -12.45 -4.42
C GLY A 220 4.73 -13.52 -5.05
N ARG A 221 3.42 -13.33 -4.98
CA ARG A 221 2.43 -14.18 -5.62
C ARG A 221 1.31 -13.34 -6.19
N TRP A 222 1.05 -13.53 -7.48
CA TRP A 222 -0.08 -12.93 -8.16
C TRP A 222 -1.30 -13.85 -8.02
N ARG A 223 -2.46 -13.29 -7.80
CA ARG A 223 -3.67 -14.05 -7.47
C ARG A 223 -4.75 -13.84 -8.51
N THR A 224 -5.64 -14.83 -8.67
CA THR A 224 -6.84 -14.65 -9.49
C THR A 224 -7.79 -13.65 -8.83
N ASP A 225 -8.80 -13.17 -9.56
CA ASP A 225 -9.79 -12.24 -9.01
C ASP A 225 -10.56 -12.88 -7.84
N GLU A 226 -10.86 -14.16 -7.94
CA GLU A 226 -11.53 -14.93 -6.89
C GLU A 226 -10.64 -15.04 -5.65
N GLU A 227 -9.35 -15.31 -5.81
CA GLU A 227 -8.38 -15.35 -4.71
C GLU A 227 -8.23 -13.98 -4.05
N ILE A 228 -8.18 -12.90 -4.83
CA ILE A 228 -8.11 -11.52 -4.31
C ILE A 228 -9.40 -11.18 -3.55
N ALA A 229 -10.56 -11.53 -4.10
CA ALA A 229 -11.84 -11.33 -3.42
C ALA A 229 -11.90 -12.10 -2.10
N SER A 230 -11.38 -13.32 -2.05
CA SER A 230 -11.35 -14.14 -0.84
C SER A 230 -10.48 -13.54 0.28
N LEU A 231 -9.48 -12.72 -0.04
CA LEU A 231 -8.74 -11.97 0.98
C LEU A 231 -9.64 -10.99 1.76
N LEU A 232 -10.76 -10.57 1.15
CA LEU A 232 -11.73 -9.63 1.72
C LEU A 232 -12.96 -10.35 2.33
N ASP A 233 -12.89 -11.66 2.55
CA ASP A 233 -13.98 -12.44 3.11
C ASP A 233 -14.51 -11.84 4.42
N GLY A 234 -15.85 -11.71 4.51
CA GLY A 234 -16.57 -11.10 5.63
C GLY A 234 -16.62 -9.57 5.59
N LEU A 235 -16.16 -8.96 4.50
CA LEU A 235 -16.35 -7.55 4.18
C LEU A 235 -17.31 -7.40 2.99
N GLU A 236 -18.03 -6.30 2.93
CA GLU A 236 -18.86 -5.94 1.78
C GLU A 236 -17.96 -5.25 0.73
N ILE A 237 -17.70 -5.93 -0.38
CA ILE A 237 -16.98 -5.32 -1.51
C ILE A 237 -17.92 -4.33 -2.20
N LEU A 238 -17.49 -3.07 -2.30
CA LEU A 238 -18.28 -1.98 -2.85
C LEU A 238 -18.12 -1.89 -4.38
N ASP A 239 -19.14 -1.36 -5.06
CA ASP A 239 -19.05 -1.11 -6.51
C ASP A 239 -17.83 -0.24 -6.86
N PRO A 240 -17.16 -0.50 -7.98
CA PRO A 240 -17.46 -1.47 -9.04
C PRO A 240 -16.89 -2.87 -8.77
N GLY A 241 -16.52 -3.22 -7.56
CA GLY A 241 -15.86 -4.47 -7.21
C GLY A 241 -14.34 -4.37 -7.35
N ILE A 242 -13.70 -5.52 -7.56
CA ILE A 242 -12.27 -5.63 -7.82
C ILE A 242 -12.07 -5.57 -9.34
N VAL A 243 -11.54 -4.46 -9.80
CA VAL A 243 -11.35 -4.16 -11.24
C VAL A 243 -9.93 -3.65 -11.49
N PRO A 244 -9.46 -3.57 -12.75
CA PRO A 244 -8.18 -2.92 -13.04
C PRO A 244 -8.10 -1.54 -12.40
N ALA A 245 -6.96 -1.22 -11.76
CA ALA A 245 -6.81 0.00 -10.97
C ALA A 245 -7.05 1.28 -11.78
N SER A 246 -6.74 1.28 -13.08
CA SER A 246 -7.03 2.38 -14.01
C SER A 246 -8.53 2.59 -14.23
N LEU A 247 -9.35 1.54 -14.08
CA LEU A 247 -10.81 1.59 -14.24
C LEU A 247 -11.56 1.72 -12.91
N TRP A 248 -10.84 1.67 -11.79
CA TRP A 248 -11.47 1.79 -10.49
C TRP A 248 -11.83 3.24 -10.18
N ARG A 249 -13.11 3.61 -10.36
CA ARG A 249 -13.70 4.94 -10.09
C ARG A 249 -12.86 6.09 -10.66
N PRO A 250 -12.54 6.11 -11.97
CA PRO A 250 -11.74 7.16 -12.58
C PRO A 250 -12.44 8.52 -12.45
N ASP A 251 -11.64 9.58 -12.29
CA ASP A 251 -12.15 10.95 -12.31
C ASP A 251 -12.53 11.36 -13.74
N GLU A 252 -13.48 12.31 -13.89
CA GLU A 252 -13.85 12.86 -15.20
C GLU A 252 -12.66 13.57 -15.90
N THR A 253 -11.67 14.00 -15.09
CA THR A 253 -10.44 14.66 -15.55
C THR A 253 -9.28 13.71 -15.76
N ASP A 254 -9.42 12.47 -15.31
CA ASP A 254 -8.43 11.42 -15.65
C ASP A 254 -8.44 11.28 -17.16
N ASP A 255 -7.25 11.14 -17.75
CA ASP A 255 -7.10 11.02 -19.21
C ASP A 255 -7.87 9.79 -19.70
N LEU A 256 -9.18 9.98 -19.96
CA LEU A 256 -10.18 8.96 -20.27
C LEU A 256 -9.93 8.27 -21.64
N ASP A 257 -8.78 8.50 -22.24
CA ASP A 257 -8.31 7.66 -23.35
C ASP A 257 -8.07 6.22 -22.90
N ILE A 258 -7.90 6.02 -21.56
CA ILE A 258 -7.75 4.69 -20.97
C ILE A 258 -9.14 4.19 -20.54
N GLY A 259 -9.64 3.15 -21.21
CA GLY A 259 -10.84 2.38 -20.82
C GLY A 259 -12.15 2.79 -21.49
N GLN A 260 -12.30 4.02 -22.00
CA GLN A 260 -13.49 4.39 -22.77
C GLN A 260 -13.26 4.42 -24.28
N LYS A 261 -12.03 4.61 -24.73
CA LYS A 261 -11.67 4.73 -26.15
C LYS A 261 -10.75 3.63 -26.67
N ARG A 262 -10.09 2.87 -25.81
CA ARG A 262 -9.27 1.72 -26.18
C ARG A 262 -9.37 0.58 -25.17
N GLU A 263 -9.13 -0.64 -25.62
CA GLU A 263 -8.95 -1.78 -24.72
C GLU A 263 -7.66 -1.64 -23.92
N LEU A 264 -7.71 -2.04 -22.64
CA LEU A 264 -6.52 -2.12 -21.81
C LEU A 264 -5.57 -3.19 -22.37
N THR A 265 -4.28 -2.91 -22.30
CA THR A 265 -3.26 -3.92 -22.58
C THR A 265 -3.28 -5.00 -21.49
N VAL A 266 -2.71 -6.17 -21.76
CA VAL A 266 -2.57 -7.25 -20.79
C VAL A 266 -1.89 -6.76 -19.51
N TRP A 267 -0.95 -5.85 -19.63
CA TRP A 267 -0.20 -5.28 -18.53
C TRP A 267 -1.02 -4.32 -17.65
N GLU A 268 -1.90 -3.55 -18.24
CA GLU A 268 -2.79 -2.64 -17.50
C GLU A 268 -3.87 -3.39 -16.72
N HIS A 269 -4.13 -4.64 -17.08
CA HIS A 269 -4.99 -5.52 -16.30
C HIS A 269 -4.32 -6.13 -15.07
N LEU A 270 -2.98 -6.06 -14.95
CA LEU A 270 -2.25 -6.77 -13.91
C LEU A 270 -2.43 -6.20 -12.50
N ILE A 271 -2.72 -4.92 -12.35
CA ILE A 271 -2.97 -4.34 -11.03
C ILE A 271 -4.47 -4.07 -10.87
N ALA A 272 -5.09 -4.79 -9.96
CA ALA A 272 -6.47 -4.54 -9.56
C ALA A 272 -6.55 -3.63 -8.34
N ALA A 273 -7.67 -2.94 -8.19
CA ALA A 273 -8.02 -2.20 -6.99
C ALA A 273 -9.48 -2.48 -6.61
N GLY A 274 -9.77 -2.40 -5.33
CA GLY A 274 -11.10 -2.54 -4.77
C GLY A 274 -11.21 -1.85 -3.41
N LEU A 275 -12.44 -1.51 -3.03
CA LEU A 275 -12.78 -0.95 -1.74
C LEU A 275 -13.85 -1.85 -1.10
N ALA A 276 -13.65 -2.19 0.17
CA ALA A 276 -14.62 -2.96 0.92
C ALA A 276 -14.95 -2.27 2.25
N ARG A 277 -16.09 -2.63 2.84
CA ARG A 277 -16.60 -2.06 4.09
C ARG A 277 -16.90 -3.17 5.08
N LYS A 278 -16.57 -2.95 6.35
CA LYS A 278 -17.07 -3.75 7.47
C LYS A 278 -18.49 -3.29 7.80
N ALA A 279 -19.46 -4.22 7.74
CA ALA A 279 -20.87 -3.98 8.09
C ALA A 279 -21.07 -3.66 9.58
#